data_5ed9073823a97548f0d3b985e88fb3f4
#
_entry.id   5ed9073823a97548f0d3b985e88fb3f4
#
_cell.length_a   1.000
_cell.length_b   1.000
_cell.length_c   1.000
_cell.angle_alpha   90.00
_cell.angle_beta   90.00
_cell.angle_gamma   90.00
#
_symmetry.space_group_name_H-M   'P 1'
#
loop_
_entity.id
_entity.type
_entity.pdbx_description
1 polymer ?
#
loop_
_entity_poly.entity_id
_entity_poly.type
_entity_poly.pdbx_seq_one_letter_code
_entity_poly.pdbx_strand_id
1 'polypeptide(L)'
;MTVRPSEDPLLRRALADAVPGDEAFVAALRAFVDLCAGQGTDGEAAAVALDAVDPSDVDALALARAVAGWARAAWPAVARVHRDPLQDAAADPRPLGRRMRRPLELLLIEAALGCSRLDLAAEFAAHCDPDDPVGFDGPDDPVRALLRCILARVRLFGGDVVAAEAFARAAERTPGLPPLMHAFAAACVALVDSNADQRAAMREALRELATVDAPPTHLLVSGIQVIGAYAANAQNDVRTAARFVLRAGVDARLSNLRVVDRALCGEILVRAALDDRDLDAARAWHEELSVLVDHPIADTVMDRIASRIAHAEGDDARAAALAERSVARAIDRRRVVEATEGEILAARARIAAGEVAESVRRLTAVVEASEGAGRDVVRAMAARELRRTGRRLPPDRRRAWNGLSDREREVAVLLARGDSNADIAAALFISPHTVRGHVSRILFAFGTPTRAGVASALAGTGDPAGAAPPSGTAALTPRQRQVAELVASGASNREIATLLGIGEFTVEKHVGAILQRWDIASRAAIGAILLRDGPPDGR
;
A
#
# COMPACT_ATOMS: atom_id res chain seq x y z
N MET A 1 -1.62 32.78 5.18
CA MET A 1 -0.58 33.41 4.34
C MET A 1 -0.85 32.98 2.91
N THR A 2 -1.30 33.87 2.05
CA THR A 2 -1.38 33.60 0.62
C THR A 2 0.04 33.53 0.10
N VAL A 3 0.50 32.34 -0.29
CA VAL A 3 1.78 32.18 -0.98
C VAL A 3 1.64 32.97 -2.29
N ARG A 4 2.45 34.01 -2.48
CA ARG A 4 2.44 34.74 -3.76
C ARG A 4 2.93 33.79 -4.83
N PRO A 5 2.32 33.76 -6.04
CA PRO A 5 2.81 32.94 -7.16
C PRO A 5 4.31 33.10 -7.43
N SER A 6 4.86 34.30 -7.18
CA SER A 6 6.29 34.60 -7.29
C SER A 6 7.18 33.88 -6.26
N GLU A 7 6.61 33.21 -5.26
CA GLU A 7 7.34 32.47 -4.22
C GLU A 7 7.35 30.95 -4.49
N ASP A 8 6.61 30.49 -5.51
CA ASP A 8 6.62 29.08 -5.90
C ASP A 8 7.95 28.68 -6.53
N PRO A 9 8.61 27.62 -6.04
CA PRO A 9 9.93 27.22 -6.53
C PRO A 9 9.96 26.82 -8.00
N LEU A 10 8.90 26.14 -8.48
CA LEU A 10 8.80 25.71 -9.88
C LEU A 10 8.64 26.91 -10.81
N LEU A 11 7.75 27.84 -10.45
CA LEU A 11 7.51 29.03 -11.24
C LEU A 11 8.73 29.97 -11.22
N ARG A 12 9.37 30.18 -10.05
CA ARG A 12 10.60 30.98 -9.96
C ARG A 12 11.69 30.45 -10.87
N ARG A 13 11.86 29.14 -10.88
CA ARG A 13 12.85 28.48 -11.73
C ARG A 13 12.56 28.67 -13.20
N ALA A 14 11.31 28.40 -13.64
CA ALA A 14 10.90 28.60 -15.03
C ALA A 14 11.07 30.05 -15.49
N LEU A 15 10.76 31.03 -14.62
CA LEU A 15 10.96 32.46 -14.92
C LEU A 15 12.44 32.85 -14.97
N ALA A 16 13.30 32.25 -14.13
CA ALA A 16 14.74 32.53 -14.12
C ALA A 16 15.44 32.00 -15.39
N ASP A 17 14.96 30.87 -15.92
CA ASP A 17 15.53 30.21 -17.08
C ASP A 17 14.81 30.54 -18.40
N ALA A 18 13.72 31.32 -18.36
CA ALA A 18 12.94 31.66 -19.53
C ALA A 18 13.74 32.48 -20.52
N VAL A 19 13.75 32.06 -21.77
CA VAL A 19 14.31 32.81 -22.91
C VAL A 19 13.19 33.29 -23.84
N PRO A 20 13.42 34.26 -24.71
CA PRO A 20 12.43 34.65 -25.72
C PRO A 20 11.96 33.42 -26.53
N GLY A 21 10.66 33.17 -26.56
CA GLY A 21 10.03 31.97 -27.14
C GLY A 21 9.51 30.94 -26.15
N ASP A 22 9.83 31.06 -24.84
CA ASP A 22 9.33 30.15 -23.78
C ASP A 22 7.95 30.59 -23.19
N GLU A 23 7.27 31.56 -23.81
CA GLU A 23 6.04 32.13 -23.24
C GLU A 23 4.94 31.09 -23.02
N ALA A 24 4.78 30.14 -23.94
CA ALA A 24 3.80 29.06 -23.83
C ALA A 24 4.14 28.10 -22.70
N PHE A 25 5.42 27.78 -22.52
CA PHE A 25 5.90 26.96 -21.39
C PHE A 25 5.65 27.64 -20.05
N VAL A 26 6.03 28.92 -19.94
CA VAL A 26 5.80 29.70 -18.72
C VAL A 26 4.31 29.83 -18.41
N ALA A 27 3.46 29.99 -19.44
CA ALA A 27 2.00 30.03 -19.29
C ALA A 27 1.44 28.69 -18.76
N ALA A 28 1.87 27.56 -19.32
CA ALA A 28 1.47 26.23 -18.87
C ALA A 28 1.90 25.95 -17.43
N LEU A 29 3.13 26.33 -17.05
CA LEU A 29 3.62 26.17 -15.69
C LEU A 29 2.90 27.11 -14.71
N ARG A 30 2.59 28.34 -15.11
CA ARG A 30 1.76 29.26 -14.31
C ARG A 30 0.36 28.68 -14.08
N ALA A 31 -0.29 28.16 -15.13
CA ALA A 31 -1.57 27.48 -15.00
C ALA A 31 -1.53 26.31 -13.99
N PHE A 32 -0.44 25.53 -14.02
CA PHE A 32 -0.23 24.47 -13.02
C PHE A 32 -0.09 25.02 -11.60
N VAL A 33 0.72 26.07 -11.40
CA VAL A 33 0.92 26.68 -10.08
C VAL A 33 -0.39 27.31 -9.57
N ASP A 34 -1.15 27.97 -10.44
CA ASP A 34 -2.46 28.57 -10.10
C ASP A 34 -3.47 27.49 -9.72
N LEU A 35 -3.51 26.35 -10.43
CA LEU A 35 -4.28 25.17 -10.06
C LEU A 35 -3.86 24.62 -8.69
N CYS A 36 -2.55 24.51 -8.44
CA CYS A 36 -2.00 24.07 -7.16
C CYS A 36 -2.36 25.03 -6.01
N ALA A 37 -2.44 26.33 -6.28
CA ALA A 37 -2.81 27.37 -5.33
C ALA A 37 -4.33 27.51 -5.14
N GLY A 38 -5.14 26.72 -5.86
CA GLY A 38 -6.61 26.84 -5.83
C GLY A 38 -7.14 28.13 -6.47
N GLN A 39 -6.36 28.75 -7.35
CA GLN A 39 -6.71 30.03 -7.99
C GLN A 39 -7.27 29.84 -9.41
N GLY A 40 -7.32 28.62 -9.92
CA GLY A 40 -7.86 28.29 -11.24
C GLY A 40 -9.21 27.60 -11.17
N THR A 41 -10.06 27.86 -12.16
CA THR A 41 -11.33 27.13 -12.33
C THR A 41 -11.14 25.91 -13.23
N ASP A 42 -11.44 24.76 -12.73
CA ASP A 42 -11.84 23.49 -13.37
C ASP A 42 -11.39 23.21 -14.82
N GLY A 43 -10.11 23.20 -15.08
CA GLY A 43 -9.61 22.83 -16.40
C GLY A 43 -9.56 23.97 -17.43
N GLU A 44 -10.11 25.14 -17.12
CA GLU A 44 -10.06 26.33 -18.01
C GLU A 44 -8.60 26.80 -18.18
N ALA A 45 -7.83 26.82 -17.08
CA ALA A 45 -6.41 27.14 -17.13
C ALA A 45 -5.61 26.11 -17.95
N ALA A 46 -5.97 24.84 -17.90
CA ALA A 46 -5.33 23.79 -18.69
C ALA A 46 -5.71 23.88 -20.19
N ALA A 47 -6.95 24.25 -20.50
CA ALA A 47 -7.39 24.49 -21.87
C ALA A 47 -6.68 25.71 -22.46
N VAL A 48 -6.60 26.82 -21.72
CA VAL A 48 -5.86 28.03 -22.12
C VAL A 48 -4.37 27.72 -22.32
N ALA A 49 -3.76 26.92 -21.47
CA ALA A 49 -2.38 26.49 -21.61
C ALA A 49 -2.15 25.66 -22.88
N LEU A 50 -3.09 24.75 -23.23
CA LEU A 50 -3.02 23.96 -24.47
C LEU A 50 -3.20 24.80 -25.73
N ASP A 51 -4.15 25.74 -25.72
CA ASP A 51 -4.45 26.60 -26.86
C ASP A 51 -3.32 27.61 -27.13
N ALA A 52 -2.52 27.94 -26.12
CA ALA A 52 -1.40 28.86 -26.25
C ALA A 52 -0.08 28.23 -26.75
N VAL A 53 -0.03 26.88 -26.83
CA VAL A 53 1.22 26.17 -27.18
C VAL A 53 1.39 26.04 -28.69
N ASP A 54 2.56 26.45 -29.20
CA ASP A 54 2.98 26.14 -30.57
C ASP A 54 3.20 24.61 -30.68
N PRO A 55 2.49 23.92 -31.59
CA PRO A 55 2.66 22.46 -31.78
C PRO A 55 4.10 22.04 -32.13
N SER A 56 4.96 22.96 -32.57
CA SER A 56 6.37 22.68 -32.82
C SER A 56 7.23 22.72 -31.55
N ASP A 57 6.76 23.35 -30.46
CA ASP A 57 7.41 23.32 -29.15
C ASP A 57 7.04 22.05 -28.38
N VAL A 58 7.88 21.04 -28.54
CA VAL A 58 7.68 19.70 -27.98
C VAL A 58 7.61 19.71 -26.45
N ASP A 59 8.46 20.51 -25.81
CA ASP A 59 8.56 20.59 -24.37
C ASP A 59 7.33 21.28 -23.77
N ALA A 60 6.93 22.41 -24.35
CA ALA A 60 5.72 23.12 -23.91
C ALA A 60 4.45 22.30 -24.16
N LEU A 61 4.36 21.59 -25.28
CA LEU A 61 3.23 20.72 -25.61
C LEU A 61 3.14 19.53 -24.63
N ALA A 62 4.27 18.90 -24.27
CA ALA A 62 4.30 17.81 -23.30
C ALA A 62 3.84 18.28 -21.91
N LEU A 63 4.30 19.46 -21.45
CA LEU A 63 3.86 20.03 -20.18
C LEU A 63 2.37 20.39 -20.20
N ALA A 64 1.90 21.05 -21.24
CA ALA A 64 0.49 21.43 -21.36
C ALA A 64 -0.43 20.19 -21.35
N ARG A 65 -0.04 19.10 -22.02
CA ARG A 65 -0.75 17.81 -21.99
C ARG A 65 -0.73 17.17 -20.62
N ALA A 66 0.41 17.20 -19.91
CA ALA A 66 0.52 16.69 -18.55
C ALA A 66 -0.36 17.49 -17.56
N VAL A 67 -0.36 18.83 -17.67
CA VAL A 67 -1.23 19.71 -16.88
C VAL A 67 -2.71 19.43 -17.17
N ALA A 68 -3.09 19.32 -18.45
CA ALA A 68 -4.46 18.99 -18.84
C ALA A 68 -4.87 17.59 -18.36
N GLY A 69 -3.99 16.61 -18.45
CA GLY A 69 -4.19 15.26 -17.93
C GLY A 69 -4.41 15.27 -16.41
N TRP A 70 -3.56 15.98 -15.70
CA TRP A 70 -3.67 16.13 -14.26
C TRP A 70 -4.94 16.88 -13.83
N ALA A 71 -5.30 17.97 -14.51
CA ALA A 71 -6.53 18.71 -14.24
C ALA A 71 -7.78 17.83 -14.44
N ARG A 72 -7.82 17.02 -15.50
CA ARG A 72 -8.92 16.06 -15.76
C ARG A 72 -9.01 14.98 -14.69
N ALA A 73 -7.89 14.53 -14.16
CA ALA A 73 -7.85 13.57 -13.05
C ALA A 73 -8.27 14.18 -11.71
N ALA A 74 -8.05 15.48 -11.51
CA ALA A 74 -8.26 16.16 -10.25
C ALA A 74 -9.71 16.64 -10.04
N TRP A 75 -10.43 17.04 -11.11
CA TRP A 75 -11.74 17.69 -10.98
C TRP A 75 -12.88 16.98 -11.72
N PRO A 76 -14.05 16.78 -11.07
CA PRO A 76 -15.16 15.99 -11.63
C PRO A 76 -15.76 16.57 -12.92
N ALA A 77 -15.75 17.90 -13.07
CA ALA A 77 -16.37 18.55 -14.23
C ALA A 77 -15.65 18.25 -15.56
N VAL A 78 -14.38 17.85 -15.50
CA VAL A 78 -13.54 17.60 -16.67
C VAL A 78 -13.51 16.12 -17.06
N ALA A 79 -14.02 15.22 -16.22
CA ALA A 79 -13.84 13.78 -16.34
C ALA A 79 -14.72 13.06 -17.38
N ARG A 80 -15.50 13.76 -18.18
CA ARG A 80 -16.35 13.12 -19.23
C ARG A 80 -15.60 12.59 -20.45
N VAL A 81 -14.27 12.54 -20.42
CA VAL A 81 -13.45 12.07 -21.54
C VAL A 81 -13.06 10.59 -21.32
N HIS A 82 -13.50 9.73 -22.23
CA HIS A 82 -13.33 8.27 -22.22
C HIS A 82 -11.91 7.75 -22.46
N ARG A 83 -10.88 8.59 -22.52
CA ARG A 83 -9.47 8.18 -22.67
C ARG A 83 -8.70 8.41 -21.38
N ASP A 84 -7.76 7.49 -21.09
CA ASP A 84 -6.83 7.66 -19.99
C ASP A 84 -5.93 8.87 -20.28
N PRO A 85 -6.09 9.99 -19.54
CA PRO A 85 -5.35 11.21 -19.84
C PRO A 85 -3.84 11.06 -19.63
N LEU A 86 -3.39 10.02 -18.94
CA LEU A 86 -1.98 9.72 -18.70
C LEU A 86 -1.33 9.02 -19.87
N GLN A 87 -2.06 8.20 -20.63
CA GLN A 87 -1.54 7.56 -21.83
C GLN A 87 -1.25 8.59 -22.94
N ASP A 88 -2.08 9.62 -23.05
CA ASP A 88 -1.84 10.71 -24.02
C ASP A 88 -0.63 11.56 -23.62
N ALA A 89 -0.37 11.78 -22.32
CA ALA A 89 0.77 12.54 -21.82
C ALA A 89 2.10 11.76 -21.90
N ALA A 90 2.04 10.41 -21.74
CA ALA A 90 3.22 9.54 -21.79
C ALA A 90 3.60 9.08 -23.21
N ALA A 91 2.75 9.29 -24.20
CA ALA A 91 2.89 8.69 -25.53
C ALA A 91 3.95 9.34 -26.45
N ASP A 92 4.64 10.39 -26.02
CA ASP A 92 5.66 11.05 -26.85
C ASP A 92 7.08 10.65 -26.44
N PRO A 93 7.76 9.76 -27.20
CA PRO A 93 9.07 9.23 -26.83
C PRO A 93 10.24 10.21 -27.11
N ARG A 94 9.95 11.46 -27.50
CA ARG A 94 11.02 12.43 -27.82
C ARG A 94 11.76 12.86 -26.56
N PRO A 95 13.10 13.05 -26.64
CA PRO A 95 13.88 13.50 -25.49
C PRO A 95 13.45 14.92 -25.08
N LEU A 96 12.99 15.05 -23.84
CA LEU A 96 12.63 16.33 -23.25
C LEU A 96 13.88 17.16 -22.94
N GLY A 97 13.79 18.48 -23.10
CA GLY A 97 14.82 19.41 -22.66
C GLY A 97 15.05 19.38 -21.16
N ARG A 98 16.24 19.79 -20.72
CA ARG A 98 16.64 19.77 -19.29
C ARG A 98 15.63 20.49 -18.37
N ARG A 99 15.00 21.56 -18.86
CA ARG A 99 14.03 22.38 -18.14
C ARG A 99 12.75 21.63 -17.79
N MET A 100 12.32 20.75 -18.70
CA MET A 100 11.03 20.07 -18.62
C MET A 100 11.08 18.78 -17.83
N ARG A 101 12.25 18.18 -17.71
CA ARG A 101 12.38 16.83 -17.17
C ARG A 101 11.77 16.71 -15.76
N ARG A 102 12.21 17.55 -14.83
CA ARG A 102 11.76 17.45 -13.44
C ARG A 102 10.32 17.89 -13.20
N PRO A 103 9.85 19.02 -13.74
CA PRO A 103 8.43 19.38 -13.66
C PRO A 103 7.52 18.32 -14.27
N LEU A 104 7.89 17.71 -15.39
CA LEU A 104 7.07 16.68 -16.03
C LEU A 104 7.05 15.38 -15.23
N GLU A 105 8.19 14.92 -14.72
CA GLU A 105 8.28 13.76 -13.81
C GLU A 105 7.34 13.93 -12.60
N LEU A 106 7.39 15.08 -11.93
CA LEU A 106 6.51 15.42 -10.81
C LEU A 106 5.03 15.35 -11.20
N LEU A 107 4.67 15.99 -12.31
CA LEU A 107 3.28 16.05 -12.77
C LEU A 107 2.72 14.70 -13.16
N LEU A 108 3.48 13.90 -13.92
CA LEU A 108 3.04 12.57 -14.35
C LEU A 108 2.85 11.62 -13.17
N ILE A 109 3.78 11.63 -12.21
CA ILE A 109 3.65 10.78 -11.02
C ILE A 109 2.45 11.23 -10.17
N GLU A 110 2.28 12.55 -9.93
CA GLU A 110 1.13 13.06 -9.19
C GLU A 110 -0.20 12.81 -9.91
N ALA A 111 -0.23 12.93 -11.24
CA ALA A 111 -1.42 12.59 -12.02
C ALA A 111 -1.76 11.10 -11.91
N ALA A 112 -0.77 10.21 -11.98
CA ALA A 112 -0.97 8.79 -11.82
C ALA A 112 -1.49 8.43 -10.41
N LEU A 113 -0.93 9.03 -9.36
CA LEU A 113 -1.43 8.90 -7.99
C LEU A 113 -2.86 9.45 -7.85
N GLY A 114 -3.14 10.59 -8.47
CA GLY A 114 -4.48 11.20 -8.49
C GLY A 114 -5.53 10.38 -9.22
N CYS A 115 -5.12 9.51 -10.16
CA CYS A 115 -5.97 8.52 -10.83
C CYS A 115 -6.02 7.17 -10.11
N SER A 116 -5.37 7.03 -8.95
CA SER A 116 -5.20 5.74 -8.24
C SER A 116 -4.50 4.65 -9.09
N ARG A 117 -3.64 5.07 -10.05
CA ARG A 117 -2.88 4.20 -10.95
C ARG A 117 -1.46 4.02 -10.44
N LEU A 118 -1.31 3.20 -9.37
CA LEU A 118 0.00 2.91 -8.78
C LEU A 118 0.97 2.22 -9.73
N ASP A 119 0.46 1.44 -10.68
CA ASP A 119 1.24 0.81 -11.73
C ASP A 119 1.96 1.87 -12.58
N LEU A 120 1.24 2.87 -13.09
CA LEU A 120 1.81 3.96 -13.87
C LEU A 120 2.69 4.88 -13.02
N ALA A 121 2.29 5.17 -11.77
CA ALA A 121 3.12 5.96 -10.87
C ALA A 121 4.47 5.29 -10.61
N ALA A 122 4.50 3.97 -10.44
CA ALA A 122 5.73 3.19 -10.27
C ALA A 122 6.57 3.15 -11.55
N GLU A 123 5.94 3.04 -12.73
CA GLU A 123 6.60 3.09 -14.04
C GLU A 123 7.29 4.44 -14.24
N PHE A 124 6.58 5.56 -14.05
CA PHE A 124 7.17 6.89 -14.15
C PHE A 124 8.27 7.11 -13.11
N ALA A 125 8.06 6.67 -11.86
CA ALA A 125 9.04 6.79 -10.79
C ALA A 125 10.31 5.95 -11.01
N ALA A 126 10.23 4.85 -11.78
CA ALA A 126 11.39 4.01 -12.08
C ALA A 126 12.46 4.72 -12.92
N HIS A 127 12.07 5.77 -13.67
CA HIS A 127 12.97 6.57 -14.47
C HIS A 127 13.46 7.84 -13.76
N CYS A 128 12.97 8.09 -12.53
CA CYS A 128 13.31 9.28 -11.75
C CYS A 128 14.42 8.97 -10.76
N ASP A 129 15.58 9.60 -10.94
CA ASP A 129 16.66 9.59 -9.97
C ASP A 129 16.76 10.98 -9.33
N PRO A 130 16.37 11.13 -8.03
CA PRO A 130 16.48 12.40 -7.34
C PRO A 130 17.92 12.81 -7.04
N ASP A 131 18.89 11.90 -7.18
CA ASP A 131 20.31 12.18 -6.93
C ASP A 131 21.06 12.53 -8.25
N ASP A 132 20.45 12.31 -9.42
CA ASP A 132 20.94 12.85 -10.70
C ASP A 132 20.90 14.39 -10.64
N PRO A 133 22.06 15.07 -10.79
CA PRO A 133 22.12 16.54 -10.70
C PRO A 133 21.41 17.25 -11.85
N VAL A 134 21.10 16.53 -12.93
CA VAL A 134 20.46 17.12 -14.11
C VAL A 134 19.05 17.60 -13.77
N GLY A 135 18.84 18.88 -14.00
CA GLY A 135 17.55 19.52 -13.80
C GLY A 135 17.28 20.02 -12.37
N PHE A 136 18.29 20.09 -11.51
CA PHE A 136 18.23 20.71 -10.17
C PHE A 136 19.27 21.82 -10.03
N ASP A 137 19.00 22.81 -9.17
CA ASP A 137 19.90 23.93 -8.89
C ASP A 137 20.92 23.60 -7.76
N GLY A 138 20.95 22.36 -7.31
CA GLY A 138 21.87 21.88 -6.28
C GLY A 138 21.27 20.82 -5.38
N PRO A 139 22.00 20.39 -4.35
CA PRO A 139 21.53 19.37 -3.41
C PRO A 139 20.32 19.84 -2.59
N ASP A 140 20.20 21.14 -2.35
CA ASP A 140 19.18 21.76 -1.50
C ASP A 140 17.99 22.31 -2.30
N ASP A 141 17.86 21.95 -3.59
CA ASP A 141 16.78 22.37 -4.45
C ASP A 141 15.42 21.90 -3.91
N PRO A 142 14.47 22.83 -3.63
CA PRO A 142 13.14 22.47 -3.14
C PRO A 142 12.37 21.51 -4.05
N VAL A 143 12.60 21.57 -5.38
CA VAL A 143 12.00 20.65 -6.35
C VAL A 143 12.47 19.22 -6.11
N ARG A 144 13.74 19.03 -5.74
CA ARG A 144 14.29 17.73 -5.35
C ARG A 144 13.58 17.16 -4.12
N ALA A 145 13.32 17.99 -3.11
CA ALA A 145 12.58 17.57 -1.92
C ALA A 145 11.14 17.15 -2.27
N LEU A 146 10.44 17.89 -3.13
CA LEU A 146 9.11 17.49 -3.63
C LEU A 146 9.16 16.16 -4.38
N LEU A 147 10.14 15.96 -5.27
CA LEU A 147 10.30 14.70 -5.98
C LEU A 147 10.51 13.54 -5.00
N ARG A 148 11.37 13.71 -3.99
CA ARG A 148 11.57 12.71 -2.93
C ARG A 148 10.28 12.41 -2.15
N CYS A 149 9.46 13.42 -1.84
CA CYS A 149 8.16 13.23 -1.20
C CYS A 149 7.20 12.38 -2.05
N ILE A 150 7.17 12.62 -3.35
CA ILE A 150 6.32 11.88 -4.27
C ILE A 150 6.83 10.45 -4.42
N LEU A 151 8.13 10.25 -4.59
CA LEU A 151 8.77 8.93 -4.65
C LEU A 151 8.54 8.14 -3.36
N ALA A 152 8.61 8.79 -2.18
CA ALA A 152 8.28 8.16 -0.90
C ALA A 152 6.86 7.60 -0.89
N ARG A 153 5.87 8.37 -1.39
CA ARG A 153 4.48 7.94 -1.48
C ARG A 153 4.29 6.77 -2.45
N VAL A 154 4.92 6.83 -3.63
CA VAL A 154 4.88 5.73 -4.62
C VAL A 154 5.46 4.44 -4.03
N ARG A 155 6.64 4.53 -3.39
CA ARG A 155 7.29 3.38 -2.76
C ARG A 155 6.46 2.80 -1.61
N LEU A 156 5.89 3.66 -0.77
CA LEU A 156 5.04 3.25 0.33
C LEU A 156 3.81 2.48 -0.16
N PHE A 157 3.08 3.04 -1.13
CA PHE A 157 1.89 2.40 -1.69
C PHE A 157 2.22 1.14 -2.50
N GLY A 158 3.43 1.07 -3.06
CA GLY A 158 3.98 -0.14 -3.67
C GLY A 158 4.44 -1.21 -2.68
N GLY A 159 4.51 -0.86 -1.37
CA GLY A 159 4.90 -1.78 -0.29
C GLY A 159 6.39 -1.74 0.08
N ASP A 160 7.20 -0.89 -0.55
CA ASP A 160 8.62 -0.71 -0.21
C ASP A 160 8.78 0.38 0.86
N VAL A 161 8.48 0.02 2.12
CA VAL A 161 8.53 0.95 3.26
C VAL A 161 9.95 1.46 3.52
N VAL A 162 10.97 0.64 3.27
CA VAL A 162 12.38 1.02 3.51
C VAL A 162 12.81 2.12 2.55
N ALA A 163 12.55 1.96 1.26
CA ALA A 163 12.85 3.01 0.28
C ALA A 163 11.97 4.24 0.52
N ALA A 164 10.70 4.06 0.91
CA ALA A 164 9.81 5.17 1.24
C ALA A 164 10.35 6.00 2.40
N GLU A 165 10.85 5.36 3.47
CA GLU A 165 11.46 6.04 4.60
C GLU A 165 12.72 6.81 4.20
N ALA A 166 13.59 6.20 3.41
CA ALA A 166 14.82 6.85 2.94
C ALA A 166 14.50 8.14 2.16
N PHE A 167 13.54 8.10 1.24
CA PHE A 167 13.12 9.28 0.47
C PHE A 167 12.43 10.34 1.35
N ALA A 168 11.50 9.96 2.21
CA ALA A 168 10.80 10.90 3.08
C ALA A 168 11.74 11.63 4.03
N ARG A 169 12.64 10.89 4.70
CA ARG A 169 13.65 11.47 5.59
C ARG A 169 14.66 12.33 4.85
N ALA A 170 15.03 11.97 3.61
CA ALA A 170 15.92 12.80 2.78
C ALA A 170 15.24 14.10 2.34
N ALA A 171 13.94 14.08 2.06
CA ALA A 171 13.18 15.29 1.77
C ALA A 171 13.09 16.22 2.98
N GLU A 172 12.73 15.69 4.15
CA GLU A 172 12.58 16.45 5.40
C GLU A 172 13.89 17.15 5.82
N ARG A 173 15.02 16.47 5.62
CA ARG A 173 16.36 16.99 5.97
C ARG A 173 16.93 17.98 4.96
N THR A 174 16.24 18.30 3.88
CA THR A 174 16.72 19.29 2.90
C THR A 174 16.78 20.68 3.54
N PRO A 175 17.96 21.32 3.59
CA PRO A 175 18.12 22.63 4.22
C PRO A 175 17.35 23.73 3.48
N GLY A 176 16.92 24.74 4.22
CA GLY A 176 16.33 25.97 3.62
C GLY A 176 14.98 25.77 2.93
N LEU A 177 14.28 24.65 3.15
CA LEU A 177 12.95 24.47 2.60
C LEU A 177 11.98 25.55 3.08
N PRO A 178 11.12 26.07 2.19
CA PRO A 178 9.99 26.90 2.60
C PRO A 178 9.13 26.19 3.64
N PRO A 179 8.56 26.89 4.64
CA PRO A 179 7.84 26.26 5.76
C PRO A 179 6.75 25.27 5.34
N LEU A 180 5.96 25.57 4.31
CA LEU A 180 4.93 24.65 3.81
C LEU A 180 5.51 23.40 3.16
N MET A 181 6.65 23.50 2.48
CA MET A 181 7.31 22.35 1.88
C MET A 181 7.94 21.47 2.96
N HIS A 182 8.51 22.05 3.99
CA HIS A 182 9.01 21.32 5.15
C HIS A 182 7.86 20.57 5.85
N ALA A 183 6.73 21.23 6.09
CA ALA A 183 5.53 20.59 6.65
C ALA A 183 4.99 19.46 5.75
N PHE A 184 5.05 19.63 4.43
CA PHE A 184 4.66 18.57 3.48
C PHE A 184 5.59 17.36 3.56
N ALA A 185 6.91 17.59 3.65
CA ALA A 185 7.88 16.51 3.84
C ALA A 185 7.67 15.79 5.18
N ALA A 186 7.42 16.53 6.27
CA ALA A 186 7.08 15.97 7.57
C ALA A 186 5.76 15.15 7.54
N ALA A 187 4.77 15.57 6.76
CA ALA A 187 3.55 14.79 6.55
C ALA A 187 3.84 13.45 5.83
N CYS A 188 4.73 13.45 4.83
CA CYS A 188 5.18 12.23 4.17
C CYS A 188 5.92 11.30 5.14
N VAL A 189 6.76 11.84 6.03
CA VAL A 189 7.41 11.07 7.09
C VAL A 189 6.38 10.46 8.03
N ALA A 190 5.40 11.23 8.51
CA ALA A 190 4.33 10.72 9.37
C ALA A 190 3.54 9.59 8.72
N LEU A 191 3.28 9.69 7.41
CA LEU A 191 2.61 8.63 6.65
C LEU A 191 3.47 7.35 6.58
N VAL A 192 4.76 7.46 6.37
CA VAL A 192 5.69 6.31 6.38
C VAL A 192 5.77 5.70 7.77
N ASP A 193 5.97 6.51 8.82
CA ASP A 193 6.03 6.07 10.21
C ASP A 193 4.75 5.35 10.67
N SER A 194 3.59 5.72 10.10
CA SER A 194 2.33 5.04 10.35
C SER A 194 2.31 3.59 9.86
N ASN A 195 3.17 3.25 8.90
CA ASN A 195 3.33 1.90 8.36
C ASN A 195 4.53 1.14 8.95
N ALA A 196 5.46 1.85 9.61
CA ALA A 196 6.70 1.29 10.16
C ALA A 196 6.63 0.97 11.68
N ASP A 197 5.44 0.89 12.29
CA ASP A 197 5.21 0.68 13.75
C ASP A 197 5.85 1.79 14.65
N GLN A 198 6.13 2.96 14.08
CA GLN A 198 6.72 4.12 14.79
C GLN A 198 5.64 5.07 15.33
N ARG A 199 4.67 4.53 16.06
CA ARG A 199 3.47 5.24 16.51
C ARG A 199 3.72 6.50 17.33
N ALA A 200 4.79 6.53 18.11
CA ALA A 200 5.10 7.68 18.95
C ALA A 200 5.58 8.87 18.10
N ALA A 201 6.52 8.64 17.20
CA ALA A 201 7.03 9.64 16.26
C ALA A 201 5.91 10.18 15.35
N MET A 202 5.10 9.29 14.80
CA MET A 202 3.93 9.67 13.99
C MET A 202 2.96 10.59 14.75
N ARG A 203 2.62 10.25 16.01
CA ARG A 203 1.69 11.08 16.80
C ARG A 203 2.26 12.46 17.11
N GLU A 204 3.57 12.56 17.31
CA GLU A 204 4.23 13.86 17.50
C GLU A 204 4.13 14.67 16.22
N ALA A 205 4.54 14.10 15.08
CA ALA A 205 4.43 14.75 13.78
C ALA A 205 2.99 15.18 13.46
N LEU A 206 1.98 14.36 13.73
CA LEU A 206 0.58 14.74 13.54
C LEU A 206 0.16 15.93 14.42
N ARG A 207 0.69 16.04 15.65
CA ARG A 207 0.43 17.21 16.50
C ARG A 207 1.03 18.49 15.92
N GLU A 208 2.23 18.43 15.39
CA GLU A 208 2.88 19.55 14.73
C GLU A 208 2.15 19.93 13.44
N LEU A 209 1.80 18.97 12.59
CA LEU A 209 1.03 19.23 11.36
C LEU A 209 -0.36 19.85 11.64
N ALA A 210 -0.97 19.52 12.78
CA ALA A 210 -2.22 20.13 13.19
C ALA A 210 -2.09 21.62 13.52
N THR A 211 -0.90 22.17 13.70
CA THR A 211 -0.65 23.60 13.92
C THR A 211 -0.48 24.41 12.64
N VAL A 212 -0.40 23.76 11.48
CA VAL A 212 -0.30 24.47 10.19
C VAL A 212 -1.56 25.31 9.97
N ASP A 213 -1.40 26.63 10.10
CA ASP A 213 -2.46 27.61 9.96
C ASP A 213 -2.31 28.34 8.62
N ALA A 214 -2.89 27.76 7.58
CA ALA A 214 -2.92 28.34 6.25
C ALA A 214 -4.20 27.89 5.50
N PRO A 215 -4.68 28.67 4.52
CA PRO A 215 -5.91 28.36 3.81
C PRO A 215 -5.84 27.00 3.08
N PRO A 216 -6.85 26.13 3.20
CA PRO A 216 -6.88 24.82 2.54
C PRO A 216 -7.05 24.90 1.02
N THR A 217 -7.22 26.10 0.46
CA THR A 217 -7.24 26.33 -0.99
C THR A 217 -5.88 26.10 -1.66
N HIS A 218 -4.78 26.18 -0.89
CA HIS A 218 -3.45 25.89 -1.41
C HIS A 218 -3.18 24.37 -1.44
N LEU A 219 -2.74 23.81 -2.57
CA LEU A 219 -2.55 22.36 -2.76
C LEU A 219 -1.64 21.73 -1.69
N LEU A 220 -0.51 22.36 -1.34
CA LEU A 220 0.38 21.83 -0.31
C LEU A 220 -0.30 21.79 1.06
N VAL A 221 -1.13 22.79 1.38
CA VAL A 221 -1.86 22.84 2.67
C VAL A 221 -2.91 21.74 2.73
N SER A 222 -3.77 21.63 1.71
CA SER A 222 -4.72 20.52 1.63
C SER A 222 -4.01 19.17 1.59
N GLY A 223 -2.90 19.06 0.86
CA GLY A 223 -2.06 17.86 0.79
C GLY A 223 -1.49 17.45 2.15
N ILE A 224 -0.96 18.39 2.94
CA ILE A 224 -0.48 18.14 4.31
C ILE A 224 -1.61 17.54 5.16
N GLN A 225 -2.79 18.12 5.12
CA GLN A 225 -3.93 17.67 5.90
C GLN A 225 -4.43 16.29 5.41
N VAL A 226 -4.53 16.07 4.09
CA VAL A 226 -4.92 14.78 3.50
C VAL A 226 -3.93 13.67 3.88
N ILE A 227 -2.62 13.92 3.75
CA ILE A 227 -1.58 12.94 4.12
C ILE A 227 -1.62 12.66 5.62
N GLY A 228 -1.83 13.68 6.46
CA GLY A 228 -2.03 13.52 7.89
C GLY A 228 -3.26 12.67 8.23
N ALA A 229 -4.36 12.86 7.47
CA ALA A 229 -5.55 12.03 7.60
C ALA A 229 -5.26 10.56 7.26
N TYR A 230 -4.51 10.30 6.19
CA TYR A 230 -4.12 8.93 5.80
C TYR A 230 -3.22 8.28 6.85
N ALA A 231 -2.25 9.01 7.41
CA ALA A 231 -1.38 8.51 8.47
C ALA A 231 -2.18 8.12 9.73
N ALA A 232 -3.10 8.96 10.18
CA ALA A 232 -3.98 8.66 11.31
C ALA A 232 -4.90 7.47 11.01
N ASN A 233 -5.49 7.45 9.80
CA ASN A 233 -6.38 6.36 9.35
C ASN A 233 -5.67 5.01 9.28
N ALA A 234 -4.42 4.96 8.84
CA ALA A 234 -3.60 3.75 8.80
C ALA A 234 -3.44 3.12 10.19
N GLN A 235 -3.36 3.93 11.24
CA GLN A 235 -3.32 3.48 12.63
C GLN A 235 -4.71 3.25 13.26
N ASN A 236 -5.78 3.36 12.45
CA ASN A 236 -7.18 3.28 12.86
C ASN A 236 -7.60 4.36 13.88
N ASP A 237 -6.91 5.49 13.90
CA ASP A 237 -7.34 6.68 14.64
C ASP A 237 -8.27 7.52 13.76
N VAL A 238 -9.48 7.02 13.56
CA VAL A 238 -10.46 7.57 12.61
C VAL A 238 -10.90 8.97 13.02
N ARG A 239 -10.97 9.26 14.35
CA ARG A 239 -11.35 10.59 14.84
C ARG A 239 -10.29 11.65 14.54
N THR A 240 -9.02 11.30 14.71
CA THR A 240 -7.92 12.21 14.32
C THR A 240 -7.90 12.39 12.80
N ALA A 241 -8.07 11.30 12.04
CA ALA A 241 -8.16 11.36 10.58
C ALA A 241 -9.29 12.27 10.10
N ALA A 242 -10.49 12.15 10.67
CA ALA A 242 -11.63 13.01 10.33
C ALA A 242 -11.36 14.50 10.61
N ARG A 243 -10.68 14.83 11.72
CA ARG A 243 -10.28 16.23 12.01
C ARG A 243 -9.34 16.79 10.95
N PHE A 244 -8.40 16.01 10.47
CA PHE A 244 -7.52 16.40 9.38
C PHE A 244 -8.29 16.59 8.07
N VAL A 245 -9.23 15.69 7.74
CA VAL A 245 -10.10 15.82 6.56
C VAL A 245 -10.90 17.12 6.60
N LEU A 246 -11.54 17.43 7.74
CA LEU A 246 -12.34 18.65 7.88
C LEU A 246 -11.50 19.94 7.77
N ARG A 247 -10.19 19.85 8.03
CA ARG A 247 -9.26 20.98 7.82
C ARG A 247 -8.73 21.04 6.39
N ALA A 248 -8.72 19.91 5.67
CA ALA A 248 -8.31 19.86 4.27
C ALA A 248 -9.37 20.45 3.34
N GLY A 249 -10.66 20.27 3.67
CA GLY A 249 -11.78 20.74 2.86
C GLY A 249 -12.11 22.20 3.09
N VAL A 250 -12.57 22.89 2.04
CA VAL A 250 -13.12 24.27 2.12
C VAL A 250 -14.63 24.26 2.36
N ASP A 251 -15.31 23.15 2.09
CA ASP A 251 -16.75 22.96 2.23
C ASP A 251 -17.10 21.50 2.57
N ALA A 252 -18.37 21.23 2.86
CA ALA A 252 -18.86 19.88 3.17
C ALA A 252 -18.69 18.89 1.99
N ARG A 253 -18.56 19.38 0.77
CA ARG A 253 -18.34 18.57 -0.43
C ARG A 253 -16.87 18.26 -0.68
N LEU A 254 -15.97 18.84 0.11
CA LEU A 254 -14.52 18.72 -0.07
C LEU A 254 -14.10 19.13 -1.50
N SER A 255 -14.73 20.18 -2.04
CA SER A 255 -14.66 20.53 -3.46
C SER A 255 -13.27 20.93 -3.95
N ASN A 256 -12.40 21.38 -3.06
CA ASN A 256 -11.00 21.71 -3.34
C ASN A 256 -10.07 20.48 -3.41
N LEU A 257 -10.54 19.29 -3.00
CA LEU A 257 -9.74 18.08 -3.06
C LEU A 257 -9.86 17.40 -4.42
N ARG A 258 -8.79 16.74 -4.84
CA ARG A 258 -8.81 15.89 -6.03
C ARG A 258 -9.84 14.77 -5.88
N VAL A 259 -10.38 14.29 -6.97
CA VAL A 259 -11.45 13.27 -6.95
C VAL A 259 -11.11 12.06 -6.08
N VAL A 260 -9.91 11.50 -6.20
CA VAL A 260 -9.48 10.35 -5.39
C VAL A 260 -9.39 10.71 -3.91
N ASP A 261 -8.76 11.84 -3.58
CA ASP A 261 -8.60 12.29 -2.20
C ASP A 261 -9.96 12.66 -1.58
N ARG A 262 -10.85 13.27 -2.36
CA ARG A 262 -12.23 13.60 -1.97
C ARG A 262 -13.01 12.34 -1.61
N ALA A 263 -12.94 11.29 -2.43
CA ALA A 263 -13.61 10.03 -2.16
C ALA A 263 -13.03 9.32 -0.91
N LEU A 264 -11.70 9.20 -0.82
CA LEU A 264 -11.02 8.56 0.32
C LEU A 264 -11.23 9.33 1.63
N CYS A 265 -11.17 10.66 1.59
CA CYS A 265 -11.47 11.52 2.74
C CYS A 265 -12.94 11.37 3.17
N GLY A 266 -13.86 11.30 2.21
CA GLY A 266 -15.27 11.03 2.47
C GLY A 266 -15.49 9.68 3.14
N GLU A 267 -14.78 8.64 2.72
CA GLU A 267 -14.82 7.33 3.40
C GLU A 267 -14.35 7.43 4.86
N ILE A 268 -13.34 8.25 5.15
CA ILE A 268 -12.88 8.50 6.53
C ILE A 268 -13.99 9.18 7.35
N LEU A 269 -14.67 10.19 6.80
CA LEU A 269 -15.76 10.90 7.49
C LEU A 269 -16.95 9.97 7.76
N VAL A 270 -17.35 9.16 6.79
CA VAL A 270 -18.40 8.15 6.98
C VAL A 270 -18.00 7.14 8.06
N ARG A 271 -16.76 6.67 8.06
CA ARG A 271 -16.27 5.77 9.11
C ARG A 271 -16.31 6.42 10.49
N ALA A 272 -15.92 7.68 10.60
CA ALA A 272 -15.97 8.41 11.87
C ALA A 272 -17.41 8.53 12.39
N ALA A 273 -18.36 8.87 11.52
CA ALA A 273 -19.78 8.93 11.87
C ALA A 273 -20.32 7.57 12.33
N LEU A 274 -19.97 6.49 11.62
CA LEU A 274 -20.38 5.12 12.00
C LEU A 274 -19.74 4.64 13.30
N ASP A 275 -18.49 5.01 13.59
CA ASP A 275 -17.82 4.70 14.85
C ASP A 275 -18.50 5.45 16.04
N ASP A 276 -19.04 6.64 15.80
CA ASP A 276 -19.84 7.40 16.76
C ASP A 276 -21.33 6.96 16.77
N ARG A 277 -21.71 5.95 15.98
CA ARG A 277 -23.08 5.41 15.80
C ARG A 277 -24.06 6.45 15.23
N ASP A 278 -23.57 7.40 14.49
CA ASP A 278 -24.37 8.43 13.81
C ASP A 278 -24.58 8.03 12.34
N LEU A 279 -25.62 7.22 12.11
CA LEU A 279 -25.97 6.74 10.76
C LEU A 279 -26.48 7.87 9.88
N ASP A 280 -27.15 8.87 10.46
CA ASP A 280 -27.69 9.99 9.69
C ASP A 280 -26.55 10.90 9.19
N ALA A 281 -25.54 11.16 10.02
CA ALA A 281 -24.33 11.85 9.56
C ALA A 281 -23.59 11.05 8.48
N ALA A 282 -23.51 9.72 8.60
CA ALA A 282 -22.89 8.89 7.58
C ALA A 282 -23.60 8.97 6.23
N ARG A 283 -24.94 8.97 6.23
CA ARG A 283 -25.76 9.17 5.04
C ARG A 283 -25.62 10.57 4.45
N ALA A 284 -25.58 11.60 5.30
CA ALA A 284 -25.38 12.98 4.87
C ALA A 284 -24.02 13.15 4.15
N TRP A 285 -22.94 12.58 4.67
CA TRP A 285 -21.64 12.58 3.97
C TRP A 285 -21.70 11.87 2.62
N HIS A 286 -22.38 10.73 2.54
CA HIS A 286 -22.55 10.01 1.27
C HIS A 286 -23.33 10.83 0.25
N GLU A 287 -24.37 11.55 0.68
CA GLU A 287 -25.16 12.43 -0.19
C GLU A 287 -24.35 13.61 -0.72
N GLU A 288 -23.56 14.28 0.14
CA GLU A 288 -22.67 15.37 -0.27
C GLU A 288 -21.64 14.94 -1.31
N LEU A 289 -21.28 13.64 -1.34
CA LEU A 289 -20.33 13.06 -2.27
C LEU A 289 -21.00 12.35 -3.45
N SER A 290 -22.34 12.42 -3.58
CA SER A 290 -23.12 11.69 -4.61
C SER A 290 -22.66 11.99 -6.04
N VAL A 291 -22.14 13.17 -6.30
CA VAL A 291 -21.55 13.56 -7.59
C VAL A 291 -20.38 12.65 -8.03
N LEU A 292 -19.79 11.90 -7.10
CA LEU A 292 -18.65 11.00 -7.35
C LEU A 292 -19.07 9.54 -7.63
N VAL A 293 -20.36 9.18 -7.47
CA VAL A 293 -20.84 7.78 -7.53
C VAL A 293 -20.48 7.10 -8.85
N ASP A 294 -20.64 7.81 -9.96
CA ASP A 294 -20.34 7.27 -11.30
C ASP A 294 -18.99 7.75 -11.85
N HIS A 295 -18.20 8.42 -11.02
CA HIS A 295 -16.90 8.92 -11.46
C HIS A 295 -15.87 7.77 -11.52
N PRO A 296 -15.23 7.51 -12.67
CA PRO A 296 -14.37 6.33 -12.87
C PRO A 296 -13.14 6.28 -11.93
N ILE A 297 -12.74 7.38 -11.31
CA ILE A 297 -11.68 7.41 -10.31
C ILE A 297 -12.21 7.11 -8.91
N ALA A 298 -13.45 7.47 -8.60
CA ALA A 298 -14.01 7.42 -7.26
C ALA A 298 -15.00 6.27 -7.01
N ASP A 299 -15.58 5.70 -8.07
CA ASP A 299 -16.69 4.75 -7.97
C ASP A 299 -16.41 3.50 -7.11
N THR A 300 -15.16 3.02 -7.09
CA THR A 300 -14.73 1.92 -6.20
C THR A 300 -14.83 2.32 -4.72
N VAL A 301 -14.43 3.55 -4.39
CA VAL A 301 -14.51 4.09 -3.03
C VAL A 301 -15.95 4.39 -2.64
N MET A 302 -16.74 4.93 -3.57
CA MET A 302 -18.17 5.20 -3.35
C MET A 302 -18.96 3.90 -3.08
N ASP A 303 -18.63 2.80 -3.77
CA ASP A 303 -19.17 1.49 -3.47
C ASP A 303 -18.81 1.00 -2.06
N ARG A 304 -17.56 1.24 -1.60
CA ARG A 304 -17.15 0.93 -0.22
C ARG A 304 -17.90 1.76 0.81
N ILE A 305 -18.09 3.05 0.56
CA ILE A 305 -18.90 3.94 1.42
C ILE A 305 -20.32 3.37 1.55
N ALA A 306 -20.96 3.09 0.44
CA ALA A 306 -22.31 2.54 0.42
C ALA A 306 -22.39 1.16 1.11
N SER A 307 -21.39 0.31 0.95
CA SER A 307 -21.26 -0.97 1.66
C SER A 307 -21.19 -0.79 3.18
N ARG A 308 -20.42 0.18 3.68
CA ARG A 308 -20.31 0.47 5.12
C ARG A 308 -21.63 0.92 5.71
N ILE A 309 -22.36 1.77 4.99
CA ILE A 309 -23.68 2.26 5.41
C ILE A 309 -24.68 1.11 5.43
N ALA A 310 -24.77 0.30 4.37
CA ALA A 310 -25.65 -0.87 4.29
C ALA A 310 -25.38 -1.86 5.45
N HIS A 311 -24.11 -2.11 5.78
CA HIS A 311 -23.74 -2.95 6.93
C HIS A 311 -24.23 -2.35 8.26
N ALA A 312 -24.11 -1.02 8.44
CA ALA A 312 -24.59 -0.34 9.64
C ALA A 312 -26.15 -0.34 9.73
N GLU A 313 -26.82 -0.40 8.60
CA GLU A 313 -28.29 -0.58 8.49
C GLU A 313 -28.75 -2.01 8.77
N GLY A 314 -27.81 -2.97 8.87
CA GLY A 314 -28.09 -4.39 9.05
C GLY A 314 -28.39 -5.15 7.76
N ASP A 315 -28.24 -4.51 6.58
CA ASP A 315 -28.38 -5.14 5.27
C ASP A 315 -27.02 -5.70 4.80
N ASP A 316 -26.59 -6.79 5.45
CA ASP A 316 -25.30 -7.41 5.19
C ASP A 316 -25.19 -8.01 3.79
N ALA A 317 -26.29 -8.46 3.20
CA ALA A 317 -26.31 -8.98 1.84
C ALA A 317 -26.02 -7.86 0.82
N ARG A 318 -26.66 -6.71 0.97
CA ARG A 318 -26.40 -5.51 0.15
C ARG A 318 -24.98 -4.99 0.39
N ALA A 319 -24.53 -4.98 1.64
CA ALA A 319 -23.17 -4.57 1.98
C ALA A 319 -22.12 -5.44 1.27
N ALA A 320 -22.28 -6.77 1.27
CA ALA A 320 -21.40 -7.69 0.59
C ALA A 320 -21.39 -7.46 -0.93
N ALA A 321 -22.57 -7.33 -1.55
CA ALA A 321 -22.70 -7.10 -2.99
C ALA A 321 -22.04 -5.79 -3.44
N LEU A 322 -22.17 -4.71 -2.65
CA LEU A 322 -21.52 -3.42 -2.92
C LEU A 322 -20.00 -3.52 -2.80
N ALA A 323 -19.48 -4.18 -1.76
CA ALA A 323 -18.06 -4.40 -1.59
C ALA A 323 -17.46 -5.25 -2.71
N GLU A 324 -18.15 -6.30 -3.16
CA GLU A 324 -17.72 -7.13 -4.29
C GLU A 324 -17.70 -6.35 -5.61
N ARG A 325 -18.68 -5.47 -5.82
CA ARG A 325 -18.68 -4.58 -6.99
C ARG A 325 -17.47 -3.65 -6.96
N SER A 326 -17.12 -3.10 -5.79
CA SER A 326 -15.90 -2.32 -5.61
C SER A 326 -14.66 -3.12 -5.98
N VAL A 327 -14.55 -4.37 -5.51
CA VAL A 327 -13.44 -5.29 -5.83
C VAL A 327 -13.33 -5.52 -7.34
N ALA A 328 -14.43 -5.89 -7.99
CA ALA A 328 -14.45 -6.16 -9.43
C ALA A 328 -13.99 -4.95 -10.25
N ARG A 329 -14.51 -3.75 -9.93
CA ARG A 329 -14.11 -2.49 -10.57
C ARG A 329 -12.63 -2.16 -10.32
N ALA A 330 -12.14 -2.38 -9.08
CA ALA A 330 -10.75 -2.12 -8.73
C ALA A 330 -9.77 -3.04 -9.46
N ILE A 331 -10.12 -4.33 -9.61
CA ILE A 331 -9.32 -5.31 -10.37
C ILE A 331 -9.27 -4.92 -11.85
N ASP A 332 -10.41 -4.61 -12.46
CA ASP A 332 -10.50 -4.17 -13.85
C ASP A 332 -9.60 -2.95 -14.13
N ARG A 333 -9.50 -2.05 -13.17
CA ARG A 333 -8.70 -0.82 -13.24
C ARG A 333 -7.30 -0.94 -12.67
N ARG A 334 -6.84 -2.13 -12.31
CA ARG A 334 -5.51 -2.41 -11.74
C ARG A 334 -5.21 -1.65 -10.43
N ARG A 335 -6.26 -1.40 -9.61
CA ARG A 335 -6.17 -0.70 -8.32
C ARG A 335 -6.04 -1.68 -7.18
N VAL A 336 -4.86 -2.26 -7.02
CA VAL A 336 -4.61 -3.39 -6.10
C VAL A 336 -4.94 -3.05 -4.64
N VAL A 337 -4.64 -1.84 -4.18
CA VAL A 337 -4.93 -1.42 -2.78
C VAL A 337 -6.43 -1.36 -2.55
N GLU A 338 -7.16 -0.71 -3.45
CA GLU A 338 -8.62 -0.58 -3.36
C GLU A 338 -9.33 -1.94 -3.46
N ALA A 339 -8.84 -2.84 -4.34
CA ALA A 339 -9.34 -4.20 -4.44
C ALA A 339 -9.20 -4.95 -3.10
N THR A 340 -8.04 -4.82 -2.46
CA THR A 340 -7.78 -5.49 -1.18
C THR A 340 -8.64 -4.92 -0.05
N GLU A 341 -8.84 -3.60 0.00
CA GLU A 341 -9.74 -2.98 0.98
C GLU A 341 -11.20 -3.40 0.76
N GLY A 342 -11.64 -3.50 -0.49
CA GLY A 342 -12.95 -4.03 -0.85
C GLY A 342 -13.15 -5.48 -0.40
N GLU A 343 -12.13 -6.34 -0.58
CA GLU A 343 -12.15 -7.74 -0.11
C GLU A 343 -12.33 -7.83 1.41
N ILE A 344 -11.66 -6.98 2.17
CA ILE A 344 -11.80 -6.94 3.64
C ILE A 344 -13.22 -6.55 4.03
N LEU A 345 -13.83 -5.59 3.33
CA LEU A 345 -15.21 -5.18 3.56
C LEU A 345 -16.21 -6.27 3.18
N ALA A 346 -16.06 -6.90 2.03
CA ALA A 346 -16.90 -8.01 1.60
C ALA A 346 -16.85 -9.16 2.59
N ALA A 347 -15.67 -9.51 3.07
CA ALA A 347 -15.50 -10.54 4.08
C ALA A 347 -16.19 -10.16 5.41
N ARG A 348 -16.12 -8.89 5.83
CA ARG A 348 -16.82 -8.40 7.03
C ARG A 348 -18.34 -8.59 6.92
N ALA A 349 -18.93 -8.14 5.81
CA ALA A 349 -20.37 -8.25 5.57
C ALA A 349 -20.83 -9.73 5.50
N ARG A 350 -20.08 -10.59 4.83
CA ARG A 350 -20.35 -12.02 4.76
C ARG A 350 -20.24 -12.74 6.10
N ILE A 351 -19.27 -12.36 6.95
CA ILE A 351 -19.17 -12.88 8.32
C ILE A 351 -20.42 -12.53 9.10
N ALA A 352 -20.92 -11.30 8.99
CA ALA A 352 -22.15 -10.87 9.63
C ALA A 352 -23.38 -11.62 9.10
N ALA A 353 -23.41 -11.94 7.79
CA ALA A 353 -24.43 -12.77 7.16
C ALA A 353 -24.31 -14.28 7.47
N GLY A 354 -23.29 -14.72 8.24
CA GLY A 354 -23.08 -16.13 8.62
C GLY A 354 -22.16 -16.92 7.69
N GLU A 355 -21.63 -16.33 6.62
CA GLU A 355 -20.75 -16.99 5.64
C GLU A 355 -19.28 -16.97 6.10
N VAL A 356 -18.99 -17.54 7.26
CA VAL A 356 -17.70 -17.39 7.94
C VAL A 356 -16.56 -18.12 7.22
N ALA A 357 -16.80 -19.35 6.73
CA ALA A 357 -15.71 -20.22 6.24
C ALA A 357 -15.00 -19.63 5.01
N GLU A 358 -15.77 -19.14 4.03
CA GLU A 358 -15.23 -18.50 2.81
C GLU A 358 -14.51 -17.19 3.14
N SER A 359 -15.14 -16.36 3.97
CA SER A 359 -14.57 -15.09 4.40
C SER A 359 -13.23 -15.25 5.11
N VAL A 360 -13.11 -16.29 5.94
CA VAL A 360 -11.84 -16.63 6.60
C VAL A 360 -10.77 -17.02 5.59
N ARG A 361 -11.09 -17.86 4.59
CA ARG A 361 -10.12 -18.21 3.54
C ARG A 361 -9.62 -16.97 2.79
N ARG A 362 -10.54 -16.09 2.36
CA ARG A 362 -10.21 -14.86 1.63
C ARG A 362 -9.36 -13.90 2.46
N LEU A 363 -9.73 -13.66 3.72
CA LEU A 363 -8.94 -12.81 4.62
C LEU A 363 -7.56 -13.40 4.92
N THR A 364 -7.45 -14.72 5.02
CA THR A 364 -6.15 -15.40 5.20
C THR A 364 -5.27 -15.17 3.97
N ALA A 365 -5.81 -15.31 2.76
CA ALA A 365 -5.10 -15.02 1.53
C ALA A 365 -4.63 -13.54 1.45
N VAL A 366 -5.46 -12.59 1.92
CA VAL A 366 -5.06 -11.17 2.02
C VAL A 366 -3.90 -10.99 2.99
N VAL A 367 -3.92 -11.65 4.16
CA VAL A 367 -2.83 -11.59 5.13
C VAL A 367 -1.55 -12.14 4.53
N GLU A 368 -1.62 -13.31 3.90
CA GLU A 368 -0.47 -13.98 3.28
C GLU A 368 0.11 -13.16 2.12
N ALA A 369 -0.73 -12.63 1.22
CA ALA A 369 -0.32 -11.77 0.11
C ALA A 369 0.28 -10.42 0.57
N SER A 370 -0.06 -9.97 1.78
CA SER A 370 0.48 -8.75 2.37
C SER A 370 1.81 -8.98 3.08
N GLU A 371 2.11 -10.24 3.46
CA GLU A 371 3.39 -10.61 4.07
C GLU A 371 4.53 -10.46 3.04
N GLY A 372 5.57 -9.77 3.43
CA GLY A 372 6.72 -9.54 2.55
C GLY A 372 6.54 -8.45 1.49
N ALA A 373 5.31 -7.99 1.24
CA ALA A 373 5.02 -6.89 0.33
C ALA A 373 5.02 -5.50 1.01
N GLY A 374 5.38 -5.40 2.30
CA GLY A 374 5.40 -4.14 3.06
C GLY A 374 4.00 -3.51 3.25
N ARG A 375 2.92 -4.29 3.13
CA ARG A 375 1.54 -3.80 3.24
C ARG A 375 0.98 -4.03 4.64
N ASP A 376 1.71 -3.60 5.67
CA ASP A 376 1.40 -3.90 7.07
C ASP A 376 0.04 -3.36 7.53
N VAL A 377 -0.39 -2.22 6.99
CA VAL A 377 -1.71 -1.65 7.29
C VAL A 377 -2.84 -2.56 6.82
N VAL A 378 -2.78 -3.00 5.56
CA VAL A 378 -3.78 -3.91 4.96
C VAL A 378 -3.80 -5.25 5.71
N ARG A 379 -2.61 -5.79 6.01
CA ARG A 379 -2.45 -6.99 6.83
C ARG A 379 -3.11 -6.82 8.19
N ALA A 380 -2.88 -5.69 8.86
CA ALA A 380 -3.48 -5.40 10.17
C ALA A 380 -5.01 -5.27 10.10
N MET A 381 -5.54 -4.72 9.01
CA MET A 381 -7.00 -4.62 8.77
C MET A 381 -7.62 -6.01 8.60
N ALA A 382 -7.10 -6.84 7.69
CA ALA A 382 -7.56 -8.22 7.49
C ALA A 382 -7.43 -9.06 8.75
N ALA A 383 -6.32 -8.90 9.46
CA ALA A 383 -6.05 -9.50 10.75
C ALA A 383 -7.08 -9.18 11.83
N ARG A 384 -7.59 -7.96 11.83
CA ARG A 384 -8.63 -7.53 12.78
C ARG A 384 -9.94 -8.24 12.50
N GLU A 385 -10.33 -8.39 11.25
CA GLU A 385 -11.56 -9.11 10.89
C GLU A 385 -11.45 -10.62 11.19
N LEU A 386 -10.29 -11.24 10.93
CA LEU A 386 -10.05 -12.63 11.31
C LEU A 386 -10.16 -12.85 12.82
N ARG A 387 -9.65 -11.94 13.65
CA ARG A 387 -9.80 -12.04 15.12
C ARG A 387 -11.26 -12.03 15.58
N ARG A 388 -12.15 -11.34 14.86
CA ARG A 388 -13.60 -11.34 15.16
C ARG A 388 -14.23 -12.73 14.99
N THR A 389 -13.65 -13.58 14.14
CA THR A 389 -14.10 -14.97 13.96
C THR A 389 -13.49 -15.93 14.98
N GLY A 390 -12.75 -15.44 15.99
CA GLY A 390 -12.07 -16.26 16.99
C GLY A 390 -10.78 -16.93 16.51
N ARG A 391 -10.34 -16.68 15.29
CA ARG A 391 -9.11 -17.26 14.75
C ARG A 391 -7.87 -16.49 15.18
N ARG A 392 -6.85 -17.23 15.62
CA ARG A 392 -5.51 -16.67 15.84
C ARG A 392 -4.82 -16.55 14.49
N LEU A 393 -4.24 -15.38 14.25
CA LEU A 393 -3.39 -15.15 13.09
C LEU A 393 -2.02 -15.78 13.30
N PRO A 394 -1.40 -16.29 12.23
CA PRO A 394 0.03 -16.51 12.25
C PRO A 394 0.71 -15.16 12.57
N PRO A 395 1.74 -15.14 13.43
CA PRO A 395 2.54 -13.94 13.62
C PRO A 395 3.16 -13.51 12.30
N ASP A 396 3.44 -12.22 12.20
CA ASP A 396 4.22 -11.66 11.10
C ASP A 396 5.58 -12.35 11.00
N ARG A 397 5.83 -13.04 9.89
CA ARG A 397 7.03 -13.85 9.68
C ARG A 397 8.31 -13.01 9.75
N ARG A 398 8.31 -11.80 9.16
CA ARG A 398 9.45 -10.87 9.22
C ARG A 398 9.67 -10.36 10.63
N ARG A 399 8.61 -9.98 11.31
CA ARG A 399 8.70 -9.51 12.69
C ARG A 399 9.15 -10.64 13.64
N ALA A 400 8.66 -11.84 13.43
CA ALA A 400 9.12 -13.03 14.15
C ALA A 400 10.61 -13.27 13.94
N TRP A 401 11.08 -13.23 12.69
CA TRP A 401 12.48 -13.38 12.34
C TRP A 401 13.37 -12.27 12.92
N ASN A 402 12.97 -11.00 12.77
CA ASN A 402 13.72 -9.85 13.27
C ASN A 402 13.77 -9.80 14.81
N GLY A 403 12.78 -10.36 15.47
CA GLY A 403 12.74 -10.49 16.93
C GLY A 403 13.59 -11.61 17.51
N LEU A 404 14.16 -12.49 16.67
CA LEU A 404 15.08 -13.53 17.11
C LEU A 404 16.49 -12.96 17.36
N SER A 405 17.14 -13.42 18.42
CA SER A 405 18.59 -13.22 18.59
C SER A 405 19.37 -13.94 17.48
N ASP A 406 20.63 -13.54 17.23
CA ASP A 406 21.46 -14.18 16.20
C ASP A 406 21.56 -15.68 16.42
N ARG A 407 21.66 -16.12 17.67
CA ARG A 407 21.70 -17.54 18.02
C ARG A 407 20.39 -18.26 17.72
N GLU A 408 19.27 -17.62 17.95
CA GLU A 408 17.95 -18.18 17.60
C GLU A 408 17.75 -18.24 16.08
N ARG A 409 18.29 -17.28 15.31
CA ARG A 409 18.29 -17.33 13.85
C ARG A 409 19.10 -18.51 13.32
N GLU A 410 20.30 -18.77 13.84
CA GLU A 410 21.10 -19.94 13.50
C GLU A 410 20.33 -21.25 13.76
N VAL A 411 19.71 -21.36 14.94
CA VAL A 411 18.88 -22.52 15.28
C VAL A 411 17.69 -22.63 14.35
N ALA A 412 17.01 -21.51 14.00
CA ALA A 412 15.85 -21.51 13.14
C ALA A 412 16.17 -21.97 11.70
N VAL A 413 17.33 -21.58 11.16
CA VAL A 413 17.81 -22.04 9.85
C VAL A 413 18.03 -23.56 9.84
N LEU A 414 18.73 -24.09 10.83
CA LEU A 414 18.98 -25.54 10.93
C LEU A 414 17.67 -26.32 11.17
N LEU A 415 16.78 -25.76 11.97
CA LEU A 415 15.45 -26.32 12.22
C LEU A 415 14.60 -26.38 10.93
N ALA A 416 14.69 -25.35 10.08
CA ALA A 416 13.99 -25.30 8.80
C ALA A 416 14.53 -26.34 7.80
N ARG A 417 15.79 -26.70 7.88
CA ARG A 417 16.40 -27.80 7.11
C ARG A 417 15.94 -29.18 7.56
N GLY A 418 15.28 -29.27 8.71
CA GLY A 418 14.79 -30.50 9.26
C GLY A 418 15.74 -31.17 10.26
N ASP A 419 16.84 -30.51 10.66
CA ASP A 419 17.85 -31.05 11.56
C ASP A 419 17.22 -31.38 12.93
N SER A 420 17.63 -32.50 13.54
CA SER A 420 17.20 -32.87 14.90
C SER A 420 17.84 -31.95 15.95
N ASN A 421 17.28 -31.94 17.17
CA ASN A 421 17.90 -31.17 18.26
C ASN A 421 19.33 -31.64 18.59
N ALA A 422 19.64 -32.91 18.34
CA ALA A 422 20.99 -33.45 18.54
C ALA A 422 21.94 -32.94 17.45
N ASP A 423 21.50 -32.92 16.18
CA ASP A 423 22.29 -32.42 15.05
C ASP A 423 22.54 -30.92 15.18
N ILE A 424 21.51 -30.13 15.54
CA ILE A 424 21.63 -28.68 15.82
C ILE A 424 22.59 -28.43 16.99
N ALA A 425 22.50 -29.24 18.05
CA ALA A 425 23.38 -29.14 19.20
C ALA A 425 24.85 -29.39 18.83
N ALA A 426 25.10 -30.42 18.00
CA ALA A 426 26.43 -30.74 17.49
C ALA A 426 26.95 -29.65 16.56
N ALA A 427 26.15 -29.18 15.60
CA ALA A 427 26.52 -28.14 14.65
C ALA A 427 26.85 -26.80 15.32
N LEU A 428 26.16 -26.45 16.39
CA LEU A 428 26.29 -25.18 17.07
C LEU A 428 27.11 -25.24 18.37
N PHE A 429 27.67 -26.40 18.72
CA PHE A 429 28.49 -26.63 19.94
C PHE A 429 27.75 -26.24 21.24
N ILE A 430 26.47 -26.60 21.35
CA ILE A 430 25.64 -26.36 22.56
C ILE A 430 24.94 -27.64 23.00
N SER A 431 24.36 -27.64 24.20
CA SER A 431 23.62 -28.81 24.68
C SER A 431 22.29 -29.00 23.96
N PRO A 432 21.81 -30.25 23.77
CA PRO A 432 20.46 -30.51 23.24
C PRO A 432 19.33 -29.88 24.11
N HIS A 433 19.61 -29.66 25.39
CA HIS A 433 18.70 -28.95 26.30
C HIS A 433 18.60 -27.45 25.92
N THR A 434 19.73 -26.81 25.62
CA THR A 434 19.77 -25.41 25.18
C THR A 434 19.04 -25.27 23.84
N VAL A 435 19.23 -26.20 22.89
CA VAL A 435 18.50 -26.23 21.62
C VAL A 435 17.00 -26.27 21.85
N ARG A 436 16.51 -27.13 22.77
CA ARG A 436 15.06 -27.18 23.10
C ARG A 436 14.52 -25.83 23.57
N GLY A 437 15.28 -25.11 24.39
CA GLY A 437 14.93 -23.77 24.84
C GLY A 437 14.81 -22.76 23.68
N HIS A 438 15.80 -22.77 22.76
CA HIS A 438 15.74 -21.95 21.55
C HIS A 438 14.58 -22.34 20.64
N VAL A 439 14.37 -23.62 20.36
CA VAL A 439 13.25 -24.12 19.56
C VAL A 439 11.91 -23.68 20.14
N SER A 440 11.70 -23.77 21.45
CA SER A 440 10.46 -23.31 22.08
C SER A 440 10.22 -21.80 21.87
N ARG A 441 11.26 -20.98 21.98
CA ARG A 441 11.16 -19.53 21.71
C ARG A 441 10.90 -19.23 20.25
N ILE A 442 11.54 -19.95 19.33
CA ILE A 442 11.32 -19.83 17.89
C ILE A 442 9.87 -20.21 17.54
N LEU A 443 9.38 -21.36 18.03
CA LEU A 443 7.99 -21.77 17.83
C LEU A 443 7.00 -20.72 18.36
N PHE A 444 7.28 -20.13 19.53
CA PHE A 444 6.47 -19.06 20.10
C PHE A 444 6.54 -17.78 19.24
N ALA A 445 7.72 -17.36 18.80
CA ALA A 445 7.91 -16.18 17.95
C ALA A 445 7.15 -16.31 16.61
N PHE A 446 7.22 -17.49 15.98
CA PHE A 446 6.47 -17.78 14.75
C PHE A 446 5.02 -18.21 14.97
N GLY A 447 4.56 -18.30 16.23
CA GLY A 447 3.17 -18.65 16.59
C GLY A 447 2.71 -20.00 16.04
N THR A 448 3.63 -20.90 15.76
CA THR A 448 3.36 -22.24 15.26
C THR A 448 3.71 -23.29 16.32
N PRO A 449 2.87 -24.32 16.49
CA PRO A 449 3.19 -25.41 17.44
C PRO A 449 4.18 -26.41 16.85
N THR A 450 4.55 -26.30 15.56
CA THR A 450 5.32 -27.33 14.88
C THR A 450 6.57 -26.78 14.18
N ARG A 451 7.62 -27.62 14.10
CA ARG A 451 8.86 -27.32 13.36
C ARG A 451 8.58 -27.09 11.86
N ALA A 452 7.66 -27.86 11.29
CA ALA A 452 7.22 -27.72 9.91
C ALA A 452 6.61 -26.35 9.64
N GLY A 453 5.87 -25.79 10.61
CA GLY A 453 5.34 -24.44 10.52
C GLY A 453 6.44 -23.36 10.47
N VAL A 454 7.54 -23.54 11.22
CA VAL A 454 8.70 -22.65 11.13
C VAL A 454 9.40 -22.76 9.77
N ALA A 455 9.59 -24.02 9.27
CA ALA A 455 10.18 -24.26 7.94
C ALA A 455 9.35 -23.61 6.84
N SER A 456 8.02 -23.76 6.88
CA SER A 456 7.10 -23.09 5.95
C SER A 456 7.17 -21.56 6.03
N ALA A 457 7.28 -21.03 7.24
CA ALA A 457 7.38 -19.59 7.44
C ALA A 457 8.68 -19.01 6.86
N LEU A 458 9.81 -19.71 7.00
CA LEU A 458 11.11 -19.28 6.50
C LEU A 458 11.29 -19.45 4.99
N ALA A 459 10.66 -20.45 4.38
CA ALA A 459 10.71 -20.64 2.92
C ALA A 459 10.14 -19.44 2.13
N GLY A 460 9.25 -18.65 2.74
CA GLY A 460 8.67 -17.42 2.14
C GLY A 460 9.50 -16.14 2.31
N THR A 461 10.62 -16.15 3.05
CA THR A 461 11.40 -14.93 3.36
C THR A 461 12.53 -14.62 2.36
N GLY A 462 12.72 -15.44 1.34
CA GLY A 462 13.68 -15.16 0.24
C GLY A 462 15.16 -15.16 0.62
N ASP A 463 15.53 -15.64 1.82
CA ASP A 463 16.92 -15.77 2.22
C ASP A 463 17.47 -17.14 1.77
N PRO A 464 18.49 -17.19 0.90
CA PRO A 464 18.98 -18.43 0.32
C PRO A 464 19.91 -19.15 1.31
N ALA A 465 19.35 -19.77 2.33
CA ALA A 465 20.11 -20.82 3.04
C ALA A 465 20.18 -22.04 2.12
N GLY A 466 21.11 -21.98 1.17
CA GLY A 466 21.35 -23.04 0.21
C GLY A 466 21.67 -24.36 0.88
N ALA A 467 20.79 -25.35 0.73
CA ALA A 467 21.13 -26.75 0.82
C ALA A 467 20.41 -27.48 -0.31
N ALA A 468 21.19 -28.13 -1.16
CA ALA A 468 20.67 -29.03 -2.18
C ALA A 468 19.93 -30.19 -1.49
N PRO A 469 18.79 -30.61 -2.04
CA PRO A 469 18.05 -31.74 -1.50
C PRO A 469 18.59 -33.08 -1.98
N PRO A 470 18.16 -34.16 -1.36
CA PRO A 470 18.35 -35.51 -1.94
C PRO A 470 17.61 -35.60 -3.28
N SER A 471 18.31 -36.06 -4.28
CA SER A 471 17.81 -36.27 -5.65
C SER A 471 16.75 -37.38 -5.64
N GLY A 472 15.54 -37.07 -6.08
CA GLY A 472 14.49 -38.05 -6.38
C GLY A 472 13.42 -38.20 -5.30
N THR A 473 12.46 -37.26 -5.23
CA THR A 473 11.22 -37.47 -4.47
C THR A 473 10.28 -38.41 -5.25
N ALA A 474 10.08 -39.63 -4.75
CA ALA A 474 9.13 -40.57 -5.33
C ALA A 474 7.68 -40.01 -5.21
N ALA A 475 6.86 -40.23 -6.26
CA ALA A 475 5.49 -39.70 -6.31
C ALA A 475 4.64 -40.21 -5.12
N LEU A 476 4.02 -39.29 -4.40
CA LEU A 476 3.09 -39.58 -3.32
C LEU A 476 1.75 -40.06 -3.87
N THR A 477 1.06 -40.93 -3.13
CA THR A 477 -0.35 -41.19 -3.42
C THR A 477 -1.20 -39.95 -3.20
N PRO A 478 -2.38 -39.82 -3.83
CA PRO A 478 -3.25 -38.63 -3.63
C PRO A 478 -3.50 -38.32 -2.15
N ARG A 479 -3.70 -39.35 -1.33
CA ARG A 479 -3.93 -39.19 0.11
C ARG A 479 -2.67 -38.77 0.88
N GLN A 480 -1.52 -39.32 0.53
CA GLN A 480 -0.24 -38.90 1.09
C GLN A 480 0.09 -37.45 0.71
N ARG A 481 -0.25 -37.03 -0.51
CA ARG A 481 -0.07 -35.65 -0.94
C ARG A 481 -0.92 -34.69 -0.12
N GLN A 482 -2.22 -34.96 0.08
CA GLN A 482 -3.08 -34.16 0.95
C GLN A 482 -2.54 -34.03 2.38
N VAL A 483 -2.04 -35.13 2.94
CA VAL A 483 -1.41 -35.10 4.27
C VAL A 483 -0.13 -34.29 4.25
N ALA A 484 0.72 -34.43 3.23
CA ALA A 484 1.96 -33.69 3.08
C ALA A 484 1.73 -32.17 2.95
N GLU A 485 0.73 -31.74 2.17
CA GLU A 485 0.34 -30.34 2.00
C GLU A 485 -0.13 -29.73 3.32
N LEU A 486 -0.93 -30.45 4.11
CA LEU A 486 -1.35 -30.01 5.44
C LEU A 486 -0.20 -30.02 6.45
N VAL A 487 0.77 -30.93 6.32
CA VAL A 487 2.01 -30.88 7.08
C VAL A 487 2.83 -29.65 6.72
N ALA A 488 2.93 -29.31 5.44
CA ALA A 488 3.65 -28.13 4.94
C ALA A 488 3.00 -26.82 5.43
N SER A 489 1.66 -26.78 5.58
CA SER A 489 0.95 -25.65 6.16
C SER A 489 1.10 -25.54 7.70
N GLY A 490 1.83 -26.48 8.33
CA GLY A 490 2.09 -26.47 9.77
C GLY A 490 1.01 -27.14 10.63
N ALA A 491 -0.01 -27.78 10.04
CA ALA A 491 -1.10 -28.42 10.78
C ALA A 491 -0.58 -29.60 11.62
N SER A 492 -1.10 -29.76 12.86
CA SER A 492 -0.83 -30.92 13.72
C SER A 492 -1.55 -32.17 13.21
N ASN A 493 -1.15 -33.37 13.68
CA ASN A 493 -1.84 -34.62 13.31
C ASN A 493 -3.33 -34.59 13.67
N ARG A 494 -3.69 -33.96 14.77
CA ARG A 494 -5.07 -33.81 15.21
C ARG A 494 -5.88 -32.90 14.29
N GLU A 495 -5.30 -31.78 13.83
CA GLU A 495 -5.93 -30.89 12.86
C GLU A 495 -6.08 -31.56 11.49
N ILE A 496 -5.04 -32.27 11.03
CA ILE A 496 -5.09 -33.05 9.79
C ILE A 496 -6.16 -34.15 9.87
N ALA A 497 -6.25 -34.84 10.99
CA ALA A 497 -7.26 -35.87 11.23
C ALA A 497 -8.67 -35.29 11.12
N THR A 498 -8.91 -34.12 11.73
CA THR A 498 -10.19 -33.40 11.67
C THR A 498 -10.52 -32.93 10.25
N LEU A 499 -9.55 -32.32 9.56
CA LEU A 499 -9.74 -31.77 8.21
C LEU A 499 -10.00 -32.87 7.15
N LEU A 500 -9.36 -34.02 7.32
CA LEU A 500 -9.45 -35.13 6.35
C LEU A 500 -10.49 -36.19 6.75
N GLY A 501 -11.15 -36.07 7.91
CA GLY A 501 -12.15 -37.03 8.40
C GLY A 501 -11.56 -38.41 8.69
N ILE A 502 -10.32 -38.49 9.21
CA ILE A 502 -9.63 -39.74 9.55
C ILE A 502 -9.09 -39.72 10.97
N GLY A 503 -8.69 -40.88 11.49
CA GLY A 503 -8.09 -40.94 12.84
C GLY A 503 -6.66 -40.39 12.88
N GLU A 504 -6.24 -39.81 14.01
CA GLU A 504 -4.86 -39.31 14.24
C GLU A 504 -3.79 -40.37 13.94
N PHE A 505 -4.04 -41.62 14.33
CA PHE A 505 -3.16 -42.75 14.04
C PHE A 505 -3.01 -43.02 12.55
N THR A 506 -4.08 -42.78 11.76
CA THR A 506 -4.00 -42.88 10.27
C THR A 506 -3.15 -41.78 9.68
N VAL A 507 -3.21 -40.56 10.24
CA VAL A 507 -2.33 -39.45 9.85
C VAL A 507 -0.86 -39.79 10.14
N GLU A 508 -0.57 -40.33 11.34
CA GLU A 508 0.78 -40.77 11.70
C GLU A 508 1.33 -41.84 10.73
N LYS A 509 0.51 -42.81 10.35
CA LYS A 509 0.89 -43.78 9.32
C LYS A 509 1.21 -43.14 7.97
N HIS A 510 0.40 -42.17 7.52
CA HIS A 510 0.68 -41.45 6.28
C HIS A 510 1.96 -40.65 6.37
N VAL A 511 2.18 -39.92 7.47
CA VAL A 511 3.42 -39.17 7.71
C VAL A 511 4.62 -40.11 7.72
N GLY A 512 4.57 -41.21 8.45
CA GLY A 512 5.63 -42.23 8.48
C GLY A 512 5.96 -42.81 7.08
N ALA A 513 4.92 -43.11 6.30
CA ALA A 513 5.09 -43.61 4.94
C ALA A 513 5.70 -42.55 4.00
N ILE A 514 5.39 -41.26 4.18
CA ILE A 514 6.00 -40.15 3.42
C ILE A 514 7.50 -40.05 3.78
N LEU A 515 7.82 -40.03 5.09
CA LEU A 515 9.18 -39.96 5.58
C LEU A 515 10.06 -41.11 4.99
N GLN A 516 9.54 -42.33 5.05
CA GLN A 516 10.22 -43.48 4.50
C GLN A 516 10.37 -43.42 2.97
N ARG A 517 9.32 -42.94 2.27
CA ARG A 517 9.29 -42.87 0.81
C ARG A 517 10.25 -41.83 0.24
N TRP A 518 10.44 -40.73 0.94
CA TRP A 518 11.35 -39.66 0.56
C TRP A 518 12.74 -39.77 1.20
N ASP A 519 12.95 -40.80 2.02
CA ASP A 519 14.19 -41.02 2.79
C ASP A 519 14.60 -39.80 3.62
N ILE A 520 13.65 -39.26 4.38
CA ILE A 520 13.83 -38.06 5.21
C ILE A 520 13.58 -38.36 6.68
N ALA A 521 14.40 -37.74 7.54
CA ALA A 521 14.42 -38.05 8.96
C ALA A 521 13.35 -37.32 9.80
N SER A 522 12.71 -36.28 9.26
CA SER A 522 11.81 -35.46 10.05
C SER A 522 10.57 -34.98 9.30
N ARG A 523 9.47 -34.80 10.05
CA ARG A 523 8.22 -34.20 9.55
C ARG A 523 8.45 -32.81 8.96
N ALA A 524 9.37 -32.01 9.50
CA ALA A 524 9.69 -30.67 9.02
C ALA A 524 10.27 -30.71 7.61
N ALA A 525 11.03 -31.75 7.26
CA ALA A 525 11.59 -31.93 5.92
C ALA A 525 10.51 -32.15 4.85
N ILE A 526 9.34 -32.71 5.20
CA ILE A 526 8.19 -32.85 4.27
C ILE A 526 7.76 -31.45 3.78
N GLY A 527 7.60 -30.49 4.70
CA GLY A 527 7.23 -29.12 4.38
C GLY A 527 8.26 -28.41 3.50
N ALA A 528 9.54 -28.55 3.85
CA ALA A 528 10.63 -27.93 3.11
C ALA A 528 10.73 -28.44 1.66
N ILE A 529 10.47 -29.72 1.42
CA ILE A 529 10.49 -30.33 0.07
C ILE A 529 9.31 -29.81 -0.77
N LEU A 530 8.07 -29.86 -0.25
CA LEU A 530 6.88 -29.45 -1.00
C LEU A 530 6.89 -27.97 -1.38
N LEU A 531 7.40 -27.11 -0.50
CA LEU A 531 7.47 -25.66 -0.75
C LEU A 531 8.48 -25.30 -1.84
N ARG A 532 9.47 -26.15 -2.06
CA ARG A 532 10.49 -25.94 -3.07
C ARG A 532 10.09 -26.45 -4.46
N ASP A 533 9.40 -27.58 -4.54
CA ASP A 533 9.05 -28.20 -5.82
C ASP A 533 7.83 -27.54 -6.49
N GLY A 534 7.16 -26.57 -5.86
CA GLY A 534 5.96 -25.90 -6.36
C GLY A 534 4.74 -26.84 -6.50
N PRO A 535 3.52 -26.32 -6.70
CA PRO A 535 2.41 -27.17 -7.12
C PRO A 535 2.73 -27.72 -8.52
N PRO A 536 2.55 -29.01 -8.80
CA PRO A 536 2.74 -29.54 -10.16
C PRO A 536 1.74 -28.84 -11.08
N ASP A 537 2.28 -28.32 -12.20
CA ASP A 537 1.49 -27.72 -13.27
C ASP A 537 0.24 -28.58 -13.56
N GLY A 538 -0.92 -27.91 -13.43
CA GLY A 538 -2.19 -28.53 -13.77
C GLY A 538 -2.21 -28.90 -15.27
N ARG A 539 -2.39 -30.17 -15.54
CA ARG A 539 -2.99 -30.67 -16.78
C ARG A 539 -4.41 -31.12 -16.48
#